data_90ce89c03559f74a721764c73c1caa28
#
_entry.id   90ce89c03559f74a721764c73c1caa28
#
_cell.length_a   1.000
_cell.length_b   1.000
_cell.length_c   1.000
_cell.angle_alpha   90.00
_cell.angle_beta   90.00
_cell.angle_gamma   90.00
#
_symmetry.space_group_name_H-M   'P 1'
#
loop_
_entity.id
_entity.type
_entity.pdbx_description
1 polymer ?
#
loop_
_entity_poly.entity_id
_entity_poly.type
_entity_poly.pdbx_seq_one_letter_code
_entity_poly.pdbx_strand_id
1 'polypeptide(L)'
;MEQADSTTPFIRNAWYVIAEAAEVSRTPMARTVLGTSVMLFRAQGGPVVALANRCCHRSFPLVHGTVDGDTIVCGYHGLRYDTTGQCIEIPMQKSVPASLRVRAFHTAEKGPFVWIWMGERPPAEGDAAPHQEWLDHPDWAVRVGYLHVKGSYVHLHENLLDLSHLSFLHAKTFGTPEYARAPVEMNCEGENLEVWRHVHCELPAIYARPLGWTGARAIRSSGSRYVSPGLHVNTGIFRNLDLPEEAQSPQPMVRVAQLVTPESAVTTHYWTAQARNFVTNDAEIGEFMIKAQVEAFREDAFALQQITEMQALSAADGLREVSIPTDKAGVLMRRRLKKLADLEQTMQGTDN
;
A
#
# COMPACT_ATOMS: atom_id res chain seq x y z
N MET A 1 23.68 -6.61 11.19
CA MET A 1 22.52 -5.72 11.50
C MET A 1 21.27 -6.59 11.44
N GLU A 2 20.43 -6.46 12.45
CA GLU A 2 19.14 -7.14 12.50
C GLU A 2 18.23 -6.73 11.35
N GLN A 3 17.36 -7.64 10.95
CA GLN A 3 16.38 -7.45 9.88
C GLN A 3 14.98 -7.48 10.48
N ALA A 4 14.06 -6.68 9.91
CA ALA A 4 12.66 -6.74 10.28
C ALA A 4 12.05 -8.10 9.90
N ASP A 5 11.10 -8.54 10.71
CA ASP A 5 10.26 -9.71 10.51
C ASP A 5 8.83 -9.44 11.02
N SER A 6 7.98 -10.46 11.08
CA SER A 6 6.61 -10.33 11.55
C SER A 6 6.47 -9.93 13.03
N THR A 7 7.56 -10.01 13.82
CA THR A 7 7.58 -9.58 15.23
C THR A 7 8.06 -8.14 15.42
N THR A 8 8.58 -7.53 14.35
CA THR A 8 9.06 -6.14 14.39
C THR A 8 7.88 -5.20 14.63
N PRO A 9 7.98 -4.27 15.59
CA PRO A 9 6.94 -3.28 15.83
C PRO A 9 6.60 -2.48 14.58
N PHE A 10 5.33 -2.11 14.43
CA PHE A 10 4.90 -1.29 13.32
C PHE A 10 5.55 0.09 13.32
N ILE A 11 5.92 0.59 12.16
CA ILE A 11 6.38 1.96 11.95
C ILE A 11 5.14 2.87 11.95
N ARG A 12 4.99 3.67 13.01
CA ARG A 12 3.80 4.54 13.18
C ARG A 12 3.98 5.92 12.58
N ASN A 13 5.20 6.47 12.60
CA ASN A 13 5.49 7.79 12.02
C ASN A 13 5.64 7.66 10.49
N ALA A 14 4.56 7.22 9.85
CA ALA A 14 4.46 7.08 8.41
C ALA A 14 3.01 7.22 7.94
N TRP A 15 2.87 7.54 6.67
CA TRP A 15 1.60 7.59 5.97
C TRP A 15 1.25 6.23 5.37
N TYR A 16 0.00 5.81 5.54
CA TYR A 16 -0.56 4.58 4.98
C TYR A 16 -1.87 4.89 4.27
N VAL A 17 -2.20 4.13 3.24
CA VAL A 17 -3.56 4.19 2.65
C VAL A 17 -4.52 3.46 3.57
N ILE A 18 -5.67 4.07 3.84
CA ILE A 18 -6.72 3.45 4.66
C ILE A 18 -7.99 3.15 3.85
N ALA A 19 -8.22 3.84 2.75
CA ALA A 19 -9.39 3.63 1.89
C ALA A 19 -9.15 4.18 0.49
N GLU A 20 -9.95 3.74 -0.49
CA GLU A 20 -10.19 4.54 -1.68
C GLU A 20 -11.04 5.76 -1.30
N ALA A 21 -10.76 6.92 -1.90
CA ALA A 21 -11.51 8.15 -1.59
C ALA A 21 -13.01 8.01 -1.90
N ALA A 22 -13.35 7.21 -2.92
CA ALA A 22 -14.73 6.92 -3.32
C ALA A 22 -15.49 6.01 -2.33
N GLU A 23 -14.77 5.20 -1.52
CA GLU A 23 -15.40 4.34 -0.49
C GLU A 23 -15.92 5.17 0.69
N VAL A 24 -15.27 6.31 1.00
CA VAL A 24 -15.59 7.08 2.20
C VAL A 24 -16.75 8.01 1.94
N SER A 25 -17.90 7.66 2.47
CA SER A 25 -19.14 8.42 2.40
C SER A 25 -19.50 9.02 3.76
N ARG A 26 -20.72 9.53 3.89
CA ARG A 26 -21.27 9.96 5.20
C ARG A 26 -21.64 8.79 6.11
N THR A 27 -21.80 7.58 5.57
CA THR A 27 -21.97 6.38 6.38
C THR A 27 -20.65 6.01 7.02
N PRO A 28 -20.57 5.86 8.35
CA PRO A 28 -19.34 5.45 9.01
C PRO A 28 -18.86 4.09 8.50
N MET A 29 -17.56 4.00 8.23
CA MET A 29 -16.87 2.73 7.96
C MET A 29 -15.68 2.56 8.91
N ALA A 30 -15.22 1.35 9.11
CA ALA A 30 -14.06 1.09 9.94
C ALA A 30 -13.04 0.22 9.22
N ARG A 31 -11.76 0.48 9.49
CA ARG A 31 -10.63 -0.34 9.04
C ARG A 31 -9.55 -0.42 10.09
N THR A 32 -8.89 -1.55 10.19
CA THR A 32 -7.76 -1.72 11.11
C THR A 32 -6.46 -1.37 10.39
N VAL A 33 -5.67 -0.49 10.98
CA VAL A 33 -4.35 -0.08 10.50
C VAL A 33 -3.37 -0.17 11.66
N LEU A 34 -2.26 -0.88 11.48
CA LEU A 34 -1.24 -1.11 12.51
C LEU A 34 -1.82 -1.62 13.84
N GLY A 35 -2.79 -2.55 13.77
CA GLY A 35 -3.48 -3.07 14.95
C GLY A 35 -4.48 -2.10 15.60
N THR A 36 -4.70 -0.93 15.02
CA THR A 36 -5.60 0.09 15.54
C THR A 36 -6.86 0.16 14.68
N SER A 37 -8.04 -0.04 15.29
CA SER A 37 -9.32 0.15 14.60
C SER A 37 -9.62 1.63 14.47
N VAL A 38 -9.78 2.10 13.24
CA VAL A 38 -10.07 3.48 12.87
C VAL A 38 -11.44 3.55 12.20
N MET A 39 -12.28 4.47 12.65
CA MET A 39 -13.56 4.81 12.02
C MET A 39 -13.38 6.01 11.12
N LEU A 40 -13.97 5.95 9.93
CA LEU A 40 -13.92 6.98 8.90
C LEU A 40 -15.33 7.42 8.53
N PHE A 41 -15.49 8.70 8.24
CA PHE A 41 -16.66 9.24 7.53
C PHE A 41 -16.28 10.53 6.80
N ARG A 42 -17.06 10.94 5.81
CA ARG A 42 -16.84 12.21 5.10
C ARG A 42 -17.64 13.30 5.77
N ALA A 43 -16.99 14.40 6.14
CA ALA A 43 -17.64 15.61 6.63
C ALA A 43 -18.48 16.29 5.52
N GLN A 44 -19.38 17.19 5.89
CA GLN A 44 -20.23 17.91 4.92
C GLN A 44 -19.38 18.75 3.97
N GLY A 45 -19.41 18.38 2.69
CA GLY A 45 -18.71 19.12 1.63
C GLY A 45 -17.19 19.13 1.75
N GLY A 46 -16.61 18.15 2.46
CA GLY A 46 -15.22 18.31 2.77
C GLY A 46 -14.44 17.05 3.11
N PRO A 47 -13.47 17.19 3.99
CA PRO A 47 -12.42 16.22 4.24
C PRO A 47 -12.95 14.93 4.88
N VAL A 48 -12.14 13.87 4.75
CA VAL A 48 -12.36 12.63 5.50
C VAL A 48 -11.94 12.84 6.95
N VAL A 49 -12.83 12.48 7.87
CA VAL A 49 -12.59 12.43 9.31
C VAL A 49 -12.20 11.03 9.70
N ALA A 50 -11.11 10.88 10.45
CA ALA A 50 -10.61 9.60 10.96
C ALA A 50 -10.48 9.67 12.47
N LEU A 51 -11.26 8.84 13.18
CA LEU A 51 -11.24 8.77 14.65
C LEU A 51 -10.96 7.32 15.09
N ALA A 52 -10.36 7.16 16.29
CA ALA A 52 -10.27 5.84 16.90
C ALA A 52 -11.68 5.25 17.02
N ASN A 53 -11.87 4.03 16.49
CA ASN A 53 -13.16 3.36 16.45
C ASN A 53 -13.57 2.79 17.82
N ARG A 54 -13.44 3.62 18.87
CA ARG A 54 -13.69 3.22 20.24
C ARG A 54 -14.17 4.40 21.09
N CYS A 55 -15.44 4.37 21.49
CA CYS A 55 -15.99 5.35 22.42
C CYS A 55 -15.21 5.33 23.74
N CYS A 56 -14.79 6.51 24.22
CA CYS A 56 -14.00 6.62 25.47
C CYS A 56 -14.80 6.21 26.73
N HIS A 57 -16.15 6.16 26.67
CA HIS A 57 -16.99 5.78 27.79
C HIS A 57 -16.94 4.26 28.11
N ARG A 58 -17.34 3.41 27.15
CA ARG A 58 -17.48 1.93 27.35
C ARG A 58 -16.93 1.13 26.18
N SER A 59 -15.96 1.68 25.44
CA SER A 59 -15.29 0.99 24.33
C SER A 59 -16.22 0.53 23.19
N PHE A 60 -17.46 1.05 23.10
CA PHE A 60 -18.38 0.72 22.02
C PHE A 60 -17.81 1.23 20.68
N PRO A 61 -17.81 0.41 19.60
CA PRO A 61 -17.27 0.84 18.31
C PRO A 61 -18.10 1.99 17.72
N LEU A 62 -17.42 3.12 17.40
CA LEU A 62 -18.08 4.31 16.87
C LEU A 62 -18.63 4.11 15.45
N VAL A 63 -18.14 3.15 14.70
CA VAL A 63 -18.68 2.77 13.37
C VAL A 63 -20.16 2.35 13.42
N HIS A 64 -20.66 1.91 14.57
CA HIS A 64 -22.09 1.61 14.81
C HIS A 64 -22.88 2.82 15.34
N GLY A 65 -22.29 4.00 15.30
CA GLY A 65 -22.93 5.26 15.61
C GLY A 65 -23.62 5.90 14.41
N THR A 66 -24.07 7.11 14.60
CA THR A 66 -24.74 7.89 13.56
C THR A 66 -24.00 9.19 13.31
N VAL A 67 -23.70 9.48 12.06
CA VAL A 67 -23.17 10.80 11.66
C VAL A 67 -24.30 11.81 11.62
N ASP A 68 -24.16 12.85 12.41
CA ASP A 68 -25.10 13.98 12.48
C ASP A 68 -24.31 15.30 12.32
N GLY A 69 -24.59 16.03 11.25
CA GLY A 69 -23.71 17.13 10.85
C GLY A 69 -22.28 16.60 10.60
N ASP A 70 -21.30 17.24 11.19
CA ASP A 70 -19.87 16.79 11.14
C ASP A 70 -19.44 16.11 12.45
N THR A 71 -20.39 15.49 13.16
CA THR A 71 -20.16 14.78 14.42
C THR A 71 -20.55 13.32 14.30
N ILE A 72 -19.96 12.47 15.15
CA ILE A 72 -20.39 11.09 15.34
C ILE A 72 -21.05 10.93 16.70
N VAL A 73 -22.28 10.38 16.70
CA VAL A 73 -23.04 10.06 17.90
C VAL A 73 -22.87 8.59 18.20
N CYS A 74 -22.32 8.26 19.37
CA CYS A 74 -22.14 6.90 19.81
C CYS A 74 -23.48 6.16 19.96
N GLY A 75 -23.63 5.03 19.28
CA GLY A 75 -24.88 4.25 19.28
C GLY A 75 -25.25 3.60 20.62
N TYR A 76 -24.36 3.66 21.64
CA TYR A 76 -24.64 3.02 22.94
C TYR A 76 -25.28 3.99 23.94
N HIS A 77 -24.66 5.16 24.19
CA HIS A 77 -25.17 6.12 25.19
C HIS A 77 -25.29 7.55 24.64
N GLY A 78 -25.20 7.74 23.34
CA GLY A 78 -25.42 9.03 22.70
C GLY A 78 -24.32 10.08 22.89
N LEU A 79 -23.13 9.70 23.41
CA LEU A 79 -22.00 10.64 23.44
C LEU A 79 -21.68 11.11 22.03
N ARG A 80 -21.54 12.44 21.86
CA ARG A 80 -21.26 13.07 20.57
C ARG A 80 -19.83 13.55 20.51
N TYR A 81 -19.13 13.21 19.44
CA TYR A 81 -17.74 13.61 19.18
C TYR A 81 -17.67 14.46 17.93
N ASP A 82 -16.88 15.54 17.99
CA ASP A 82 -16.57 16.35 16.83
C ASP A 82 -15.44 15.73 15.96
N THR A 83 -15.07 16.43 14.89
CA THR A 83 -14.03 15.97 13.94
C THR A 83 -12.63 15.89 14.57
N THR A 84 -12.39 16.55 15.72
CA THR A 84 -11.14 16.49 16.48
C THR A 84 -11.11 15.36 17.50
N GLY A 85 -12.22 14.61 17.60
CA GLY A 85 -12.41 13.56 18.59
C GLY A 85 -12.78 14.04 19.98
N GLN A 86 -13.01 15.34 20.16
CA GLN A 86 -13.48 15.88 21.44
C GLN A 86 -14.94 15.49 21.65
N CYS A 87 -15.28 14.95 22.84
CA CYS A 87 -16.67 14.79 23.24
C CYS A 87 -17.27 16.16 23.51
N ILE A 88 -18.35 16.52 22.79
CA ILE A 88 -19.00 17.82 22.87
C ILE A 88 -20.39 17.77 23.52
N GLU A 89 -20.96 16.57 23.65
CA GLU A 89 -22.28 16.38 24.25
C GLU A 89 -22.36 15.01 24.95
N ILE A 90 -22.96 15.01 26.14
CA ILE A 90 -23.38 13.83 26.90
C ILE A 90 -24.86 14.00 27.22
N PRO A 91 -25.73 13.07 26.79
CA PRO A 91 -27.16 13.15 27.09
C PRO A 91 -27.43 13.34 28.58
N MET A 92 -28.37 14.24 28.92
CA MET A 92 -28.77 14.59 30.28
C MET A 92 -27.70 15.19 31.19
N GLN A 93 -26.53 15.56 30.66
CA GLN A 93 -25.49 16.27 31.42
C GLN A 93 -25.32 17.70 30.93
N LYS A 94 -25.11 18.63 31.88
CA LYS A 94 -24.93 20.06 31.55
C LYS A 94 -23.52 20.44 31.16
N SER A 95 -22.54 19.56 31.48
CA SER A 95 -21.12 19.80 31.19
C SER A 95 -20.45 18.53 30.70
N VAL A 96 -19.49 18.71 29.81
CA VAL A 96 -18.67 17.63 29.25
C VAL A 96 -17.22 17.84 29.74
N PRO A 97 -16.64 16.88 30.48
CA PRO A 97 -15.23 16.98 30.86
C PRO A 97 -14.31 17.04 29.64
N ALA A 98 -13.33 17.93 29.64
CA ALA A 98 -12.37 18.09 28.53
C ALA A 98 -11.51 16.82 28.28
N SER A 99 -11.38 15.97 29.29
CA SER A 99 -10.64 14.69 29.17
C SER A 99 -11.41 13.64 28.35
N LEU A 100 -12.71 13.81 28.13
CA LEU A 100 -13.50 12.86 27.32
C LEU A 100 -13.26 13.11 25.85
N ARG A 101 -12.34 12.37 25.28
CA ARG A 101 -12.00 12.44 23.86
C ARG A 101 -11.58 11.07 23.32
N VAL A 102 -11.67 10.92 22.03
CA VAL A 102 -11.09 9.83 21.26
C VAL A 102 -9.94 10.39 20.39
N ARG A 103 -9.00 9.55 20.04
CA ARG A 103 -7.91 9.98 19.15
C ARG A 103 -8.47 10.32 17.77
N ALA A 104 -8.11 11.48 17.23
CA ALA A 104 -8.26 11.82 15.83
C ALA A 104 -6.93 11.61 15.11
N PHE A 105 -7.00 11.21 13.85
CA PHE A 105 -5.85 10.98 13.00
C PHE A 105 -5.81 12.02 11.89
N HIS A 106 -4.60 12.42 11.49
CA HIS A 106 -4.42 13.25 10.31
C HIS A 106 -4.70 12.45 9.05
N THR A 107 -5.48 13.00 8.14
CA THR A 107 -5.81 12.41 6.84
C THR A 107 -5.38 13.34 5.71
N ALA A 108 -5.08 12.75 4.56
CA ALA A 108 -4.85 13.47 3.31
C ALA A 108 -5.48 12.69 2.16
N GLU A 109 -6.13 13.37 1.23
CA GLU A 109 -6.57 12.76 -0.03
C GLU A 109 -5.53 13.08 -1.11
N LYS A 110 -4.95 12.04 -1.71
CA LYS A 110 -3.95 12.14 -2.78
C LYS A 110 -4.20 11.05 -3.80
N GLY A 111 -4.36 11.46 -5.08
CA GLY A 111 -4.85 10.55 -6.09
C GLY A 111 -6.19 9.93 -5.68
N PRO A 112 -6.44 8.66 -6.00
CA PRO A 112 -7.70 7.99 -5.65
C PRO A 112 -7.79 7.52 -4.18
N PHE A 113 -6.86 7.91 -3.30
CA PHE A 113 -6.73 7.33 -1.96
C PHE A 113 -6.88 8.33 -0.83
N VAL A 114 -7.40 7.81 0.29
CA VAL A 114 -7.31 8.42 1.61
C VAL A 114 -6.10 7.86 2.33
N TRP A 115 -5.18 8.75 2.67
CA TRP A 115 -4.00 8.47 3.47
C TRP A 115 -4.26 8.84 4.92
N ILE A 116 -3.69 8.07 5.84
CA ILE A 116 -3.73 8.29 7.29
C ILE A 116 -2.33 8.32 7.86
N TRP A 117 -2.07 9.28 8.74
CA TRP A 117 -0.85 9.33 9.54
C TRP A 117 -1.07 8.62 10.85
N MET A 118 -0.24 7.63 11.15
CA MET A 118 -0.40 6.77 12.33
C MET A 118 0.45 7.19 13.52
N GLY A 119 1.37 8.18 13.36
CA GLY A 119 2.19 8.73 14.43
C GLY A 119 1.37 9.40 15.53
N GLU A 120 1.89 9.43 16.74
CA GLU A 120 1.22 10.09 17.87
C GLU A 120 1.28 11.62 17.77
N ARG A 121 2.40 12.14 17.26
CA ARG A 121 2.57 13.56 16.94
C ARG A 121 2.10 13.82 15.49
N PRO A 122 1.67 15.05 15.18
CA PRO A 122 1.40 15.44 13.80
C PRO A 122 2.61 15.15 12.89
N PRO A 123 2.39 14.92 11.58
CA PRO A 123 3.50 14.85 10.63
C PRO A 123 4.30 16.15 10.68
N ALA A 124 5.63 16.06 10.56
CA ALA A 124 6.48 17.24 10.51
C ALA A 124 6.21 18.07 9.24
N GLU A 125 6.62 19.32 9.27
CA GLU A 125 6.57 20.16 8.06
C GLU A 125 7.45 19.51 6.98
N GLY A 126 6.86 19.16 5.84
CA GLY A 126 7.52 18.40 4.77
C GLY A 126 7.19 16.89 4.74
N ASP A 127 6.67 16.32 5.81
CA ASP A 127 6.18 14.92 5.84
C ASP A 127 4.78 14.81 5.20
N ALA A 128 4.67 15.16 3.94
CA ALA A 128 3.42 15.01 3.20
C ALA A 128 3.15 13.54 2.85
N ALA A 129 1.86 13.19 2.69
CA ALA A 129 1.47 11.89 2.17
C ALA A 129 2.16 11.64 0.81
N PRO A 130 2.77 10.46 0.59
CA PRO A 130 3.53 10.19 -0.63
C PRO A 130 2.61 10.31 -1.85
N HIS A 131 2.89 11.26 -2.71
CA HIS A 131 2.11 11.50 -3.93
C HIS A 131 2.93 11.07 -5.15
N GLN A 132 2.22 10.52 -6.14
CA GLN A 132 2.76 10.18 -7.44
C GLN A 132 2.00 10.99 -8.48
N GLU A 133 2.64 12.01 -9.06
CA GLU A 133 2.00 12.99 -9.97
C GLU A 133 1.22 12.34 -11.13
N TRP A 134 1.69 11.20 -11.62
CA TRP A 134 1.03 10.46 -12.69
C TRP A 134 -0.33 9.86 -12.30
N LEU A 135 -0.68 9.82 -11.00
CA LEU A 135 -2.01 9.38 -10.55
C LEU A 135 -3.11 10.41 -10.87
N ASP A 136 -2.74 11.68 -11.00
CA ASP A 136 -3.68 12.78 -11.28
C ASP A 136 -3.42 13.43 -12.66
N HIS A 137 -2.40 12.94 -13.41
CA HIS A 137 -2.02 13.53 -14.67
C HIS A 137 -2.96 13.10 -15.81
N PRO A 138 -3.48 14.03 -16.63
CA PRO A 138 -4.47 13.74 -17.67
C PRO A 138 -3.99 12.77 -18.76
N ASP A 139 -2.67 12.68 -18.99
CA ASP A 139 -2.09 11.77 -19.99
C ASP A 139 -2.00 10.32 -19.51
N TRP A 140 -2.45 10.03 -18.29
CA TRP A 140 -2.43 8.70 -17.71
C TRP A 140 -3.84 8.21 -17.42
N ALA A 141 -4.13 6.96 -17.80
CA ALA A 141 -5.35 6.28 -17.38
C ALA A 141 -5.08 5.45 -16.16
N VAL A 142 -5.76 5.74 -15.06
CA VAL A 142 -5.58 5.09 -13.75
C VAL A 142 -6.74 4.15 -13.44
N ARG A 143 -6.42 2.97 -12.88
CA ARG A 143 -7.37 2.02 -12.30
C ARG A 143 -6.85 1.52 -10.97
N VAL A 144 -7.77 1.33 -10.03
CA VAL A 144 -7.47 0.88 -8.67
C VAL A 144 -7.87 -0.57 -8.47
N GLY A 145 -7.09 -1.30 -7.70
CA GLY A 145 -7.39 -2.65 -7.25
C GLY A 145 -7.05 -2.82 -5.77
N TYR A 146 -7.64 -3.83 -5.15
CA TYR A 146 -7.43 -4.13 -3.73
C TYR A 146 -7.37 -5.64 -3.49
N LEU A 147 -6.48 -6.02 -2.56
CA LEU A 147 -6.40 -7.36 -2.00
C LEU A 147 -6.19 -7.27 -0.48
N HIS A 148 -6.78 -8.22 0.23
CA HIS A 148 -6.45 -8.48 1.63
C HIS A 148 -5.47 -9.67 1.68
N VAL A 149 -4.23 -9.40 2.06
CA VAL A 149 -3.15 -10.40 2.06
C VAL A 149 -3.03 -11.01 3.45
N LYS A 150 -3.09 -12.34 3.53
CA LYS A 150 -2.77 -13.11 4.74
C LYS A 150 -1.26 -13.35 4.81
N GLY A 151 -0.53 -12.29 5.05
CA GLY A 151 0.93 -12.26 5.10
C GLY A 151 1.42 -11.00 5.78
N SER A 152 2.61 -11.07 6.36
CA SER A 152 3.27 -9.92 6.97
C SER A 152 3.59 -8.86 5.91
N TYR A 153 3.39 -7.59 6.26
CA TYR A 153 3.78 -6.47 5.41
C TYR A 153 5.27 -6.47 5.08
N VAL A 154 6.12 -7.01 5.97
CA VAL A 154 7.57 -7.13 5.73
C VAL A 154 7.85 -8.08 4.55
N HIS A 155 7.16 -9.23 4.51
CA HIS A 155 7.29 -10.17 3.39
C HIS A 155 6.69 -9.61 2.09
N LEU A 156 5.60 -8.84 2.17
CA LEU A 156 5.06 -8.17 0.99
C LEU A 156 6.06 -7.14 0.44
N HIS A 157 6.69 -6.33 1.29
CA HIS A 157 7.76 -5.42 0.86
C HIS A 157 8.93 -6.14 0.20
N GLU A 158 9.34 -7.30 0.74
CA GLU A 158 10.42 -8.11 0.20
C GLU A 158 10.04 -8.68 -1.19
N ASN A 159 8.83 -9.24 -1.32
CA ASN A 159 8.28 -9.71 -2.59
C ASN A 159 8.26 -8.59 -3.65
N LEU A 160 7.87 -7.38 -3.28
CA LEU A 160 7.80 -6.24 -4.20
C LEU A 160 9.17 -5.77 -4.71
N LEU A 161 10.26 -6.01 -3.98
CA LEU A 161 11.63 -5.72 -4.41
C LEU A 161 12.34 -6.93 -5.05
N ASP A 162 11.69 -8.09 -5.09
CA ASP A 162 12.19 -9.26 -5.80
C ASP A 162 11.51 -9.38 -7.17
N LEU A 163 12.29 -9.24 -8.23
CA LEU A 163 11.82 -9.51 -9.60
C LEU A 163 12.24 -10.91 -10.09
N SER A 164 12.80 -11.77 -9.22
CA SER A 164 13.29 -13.10 -9.62
C SER A 164 12.17 -14.14 -9.71
N HIS A 165 11.12 -13.99 -8.92
CA HIS A 165 9.97 -14.90 -8.88
C HIS A 165 9.05 -14.81 -10.12
N LEU A 166 9.18 -13.76 -10.95
CA LEU A 166 8.26 -13.51 -12.06
C LEU A 166 8.16 -14.67 -13.06
N SER A 167 9.27 -15.37 -13.34
CA SER A 167 9.25 -16.50 -14.27
C SER A 167 8.59 -17.76 -13.71
N PHE A 168 8.46 -17.85 -12.40
CA PHE A 168 8.01 -19.05 -11.71
C PHE A 168 6.61 -18.87 -11.14
N LEU A 169 6.44 -17.93 -10.21
CA LEU A 169 5.16 -17.66 -9.57
C LEU A 169 4.14 -17.10 -10.58
N HIS A 170 4.59 -16.16 -11.43
CA HIS A 170 3.75 -15.49 -12.42
C HIS A 170 3.83 -16.08 -13.83
N ALA A 171 4.27 -17.32 -13.97
CA ALA A 171 4.47 -17.95 -15.27
C ALA A 171 3.22 -17.99 -16.17
N LYS A 172 2.03 -17.89 -15.58
CA LYS A 172 0.75 -17.92 -16.29
C LYS A 172 0.10 -16.54 -16.50
N THR A 173 0.63 -15.51 -15.84
CA THR A 173 0.05 -14.16 -15.83
C THR A 173 0.93 -13.16 -16.58
N PHE A 174 1.91 -12.57 -15.91
CA PHE A 174 2.76 -11.56 -16.55
C PHE A 174 4.27 -11.89 -16.54
N GLY A 175 4.66 -13.06 -16.04
CA GLY A 175 6.02 -13.57 -16.16
C GLY A 175 6.32 -14.09 -17.56
N THR A 176 7.61 -14.12 -17.90
CA THR A 176 8.12 -14.81 -19.09
C THR A 176 9.35 -15.62 -18.74
N PRO A 177 9.67 -16.71 -19.47
CA PRO A 177 10.82 -17.57 -19.14
C PRO A 177 12.15 -16.83 -19.14
N GLU A 178 12.28 -15.76 -19.93
CA GLU A 178 13.50 -14.98 -20.09
C GLU A 178 13.91 -14.28 -18.80
N TYR A 179 12.93 -13.93 -17.94
CA TYR A 179 13.20 -13.33 -16.64
C TYR A 179 14.08 -14.21 -15.75
N ALA A 180 13.97 -15.54 -15.83
CA ALA A 180 14.76 -16.45 -15.01
C ALA A 180 16.29 -16.28 -15.20
N ARG A 181 16.71 -15.77 -16.37
CA ARG A 181 18.12 -15.61 -16.75
C ARG A 181 18.58 -14.17 -16.84
N ALA A 182 17.65 -13.21 -16.81
CA ALA A 182 18.02 -11.80 -16.92
C ALA A 182 18.76 -11.34 -15.65
N PRO A 183 19.84 -10.56 -15.79
CA PRO A 183 20.51 -9.99 -14.64
C PRO A 183 19.60 -9.03 -13.89
N VAL A 184 19.81 -8.90 -12.59
CA VAL A 184 19.15 -7.89 -11.74
C VAL A 184 20.10 -6.72 -11.59
N GLU A 185 19.66 -5.56 -11.97
CA GLU A 185 20.34 -4.30 -11.69
C GLU A 185 19.76 -3.71 -10.40
N MET A 186 20.63 -3.27 -9.49
CA MET A 186 20.22 -2.75 -8.19
C MET A 186 20.86 -1.39 -7.95
N ASN A 187 20.04 -0.40 -7.64
CA ASN A 187 20.47 0.87 -7.07
C ASN A 187 20.07 0.89 -5.59
N CYS A 188 21.04 0.64 -4.72
CA CYS A 188 20.86 0.55 -3.28
C CYS A 188 21.81 1.51 -2.55
N GLU A 189 22.01 2.72 -3.10
CA GLU A 189 22.89 3.75 -2.54
C GLU A 189 22.06 4.78 -1.77
N GLY A 190 22.56 5.17 -0.58
CA GLY A 190 21.90 6.14 0.28
C GLY A 190 20.47 5.71 0.64
N GLU A 191 19.49 6.54 0.30
CA GLU A 191 18.07 6.26 0.53
C GLU A 191 17.39 5.51 -0.64
N ASN A 192 18.11 5.26 -1.73
CA ASN A 192 17.55 4.51 -2.85
C ASN A 192 17.50 3.01 -2.54
N LEU A 193 16.36 2.41 -2.82
CA LEU A 193 16.18 0.96 -2.89
C LEU A 193 15.37 0.67 -4.15
N GLU A 194 16.05 0.35 -5.22
CA GLU A 194 15.45 0.15 -6.52
C GLU A 194 16.11 -1.03 -7.22
N VAL A 195 15.30 -1.83 -7.90
CA VAL A 195 15.72 -2.98 -8.70
C VAL A 195 15.17 -2.87 -10.10
N TRP A 196 15.96 -3.28 -11.10
CA TRP A 196 15.57 -3.30 -12.50
C TRP A 196 15.93 -4.61 -13.17
N ARG A 197 15.11 -4.99 -14.16
CA ARG A 197 15.39 -6.07 -15.12
C ARG A 197 15.01 -5.63 -16.52
N HIS A 198 15.87 -5.93 -17.49
CA HIS A 198 15.66 -5.68 -18.91
C HIS A 198 15.64 -7.00 -19.65
N VAL A 199 14.53 -7.31 -20.32
CA VAL A 199 14.30 -8.62 -20.90
C VAL A 199 13.86 -8.47 -22.35
N HIS A 200 14.52 -9.21 -23.24
CA HIS A 200 14.06 -9.41 -24.62
C HIS A 200 13.06 -10.57 -24.63
N CYS A 201 11.80 -10.28 -24.93
CA CYS A 201 10.73 -11.29 -24.88
C CYS A 201 9.57 -10.92 -25.79
N GLU A 202 8.65 -11.85 -26.02
CA GLU A 202 7.28 -11.49 -26.36
C GLU A 202 6.58 -10.96 -25.11
N LEU A 203 5.81 -9.86 -25.26
CA LEU A 203 5.12 -9.29 -24.11
C LEU A 203 3.97 -10.20 -23.66
N PRO A 204 3.77 -10.38 -22.36
CA PRO A 204 2.56 -11.01 -21.82
C PRO A 204 1.28 -10.31 -22.31
N ALA A 205 0.20 -11.07 -22.42
CA ALA A 205 -1.08 -10.60 -22.98
C ALA A 205 -1.62 -9.32 -22.33
N ILE A 206 -1.35 -9.14 -21.04
CA ILE A 206 -1.73 -7.92 -20.29
C ILE A 206 -1.16 -6.64 -20.92
N TYR A 207 0.00 -6.71 -21.58
CA TYR A 207 0.65 -5.58 -22.25
C TYR A 207 0.55 -5.67 -23.77
N ALA A 208 0.76 -6.88 -24.33
CA ALA A 208 0.76 -7.09 -25.77
C ALA A 208 -0.58 -6.75 -26.42
N ARG A 209 -1.69 -7.15 -25.79
CA ARG A 209 -3.05 -6.91 -26.33
C ARG A 209 -3.39 -5.43 -26.40
N PRO A 210 -3.23 -4.62 -25.32
CA PRO A 210 -3.49 -3.18 -25.37
C PRO A 210 -2.61 -2.41 -26.35
N LEU A 211 -1.37 -2.86 -26.55
CA LEU A 211 -0.41 -2.24 -27.46
C LEU A 211 -0.57 -2.69 -28.93
N GLY A 212 -1.35 -3.74 -29.19
CA GLY A 212 -1.42 -4.35 -30.51
C GLY A 212 -0.14 -5.08 -30.92
N TRP A 213 0.69 -5.53 -29.96
CA TRP A 213 2.03 -6.10 -30.18
C TRP A 213 2.07 -7.62 -29.95
N THR A 214 0.96 -8.31 -30.11
CA THR A 214 0.92 -9.78 -29.97
C THR A 214 1.88 -10.44 -30.95
N GLY A 215 2.79 -11.28 -30.42
CA GLY A 215 3.82 -11.96 -31.19
C GLY A 215 5.01 -11.08 -31.62
N ALA A 216 5.01 -9.79 -31.27
CA ALA A 216 6.12 -8.90 -31.59
C ALA A 216 7.31 -9.09 -30.63
N ARG A 217 8.54 -8.94 -31.15
CA ARG A 217 9.74 -8.91 -30.33
C ARG A 217 9.83 -7.57 -29.60
N ALA A 218 9.98 -7.63 -28.29
CA ALA A 218 10.03 -6.42 -27.47
C ALA A 218 11.15 -6.47 -26.44
N ILE A 219 11.57 -5.30 -25.99
CA ILE A 219 12.29 -5.13 -24.73
C ILE A 219 11.26 -4.70 -23.69
N ARG A 220 11.19 -5.47 -22.60
CA ARG A 220 10.46 -5.11 -21.40
C ARG A 220 11.45 -4.76 -20.32
N SER A 221 11.43 -3.51 -19.88
CA SER A 221 12.17 -3.03 -18.71
C SER A 221 11.21 -2.94 -17.54
N SER A 222 11.50 -3.68 -16.48
CA SER A 222 10.68 -3.68 -15.25
C SER A 222 11.51 -3.24 -14.08
N GLY A 223 11.01 -2.23 -13.35
CA GLY A 223 11.65 -1.71 -12.15
C GLY A 223 10.69 -1.73 -10.97
N SER A 224 11.24 -1.87 -9.77
CA SER A 224 10.54 -1.71 -8.50
C SER A 224 11.35 -0.86 -7.57
N ARG A 225 10.73 0.15 -6.96
CA ARG A 225 11.37 1.10 -6.05
C ARG A 225 10.58 1.20 -4.75
N TYR A 226 11.27 1.00 -3.62
CA TYR A 226 10.74 1.35 -2.30
C TYR A 226 10.72 2.87 -2.13
N VAL A 227 9.60 3.43 -1.73
CA VAL A 227 9.42 4.87 -1.50
C VAL A 227 9.29 5.17 -0.01
N SER A 228 8.40 4.43 0.68
CA SER A 228 8.12 4.62 2.11
C SER A 228 7.57 3.32 2.70
N PRO A 229 7.39 3.23 4.04
CA PRO A 229 6.74 2.07 4.65
C PRO A 229 5.34 1.75 4.10
N GLY A 230 4.67 2.72 3.47
CA GLY A 230 3.34 2.53 2.88
C GLY A 230 3.31 2.47 1.36
N LEU A 231 4.46 2.60 0.65
CA LEU A 231 4.45 2.73 -0.80
C LEU A 231 5.67 2.14 -1.50
N HIS A 232 5.43 1.31 -2.51
CA HIS A 232 6.36 1.02 -3.60
C HIS A 232 5.83 1.56 -4.93
N VAL A 233 6.74 1.79 -5.88
CA VAL A 233 6.38 2.14 -7.25
C VAL A 233 7.05 1.17 -8.20
N ASN A 234 6.23 0.46 -8.98
CA ASN A 234 6.72 -0.36 -10.07
C ASN A 234 6.57 0.39 -11.39
N THR A 235 7.54 0.19 -12.28
CA THR A 235 7.55 0.79 -13.62
C THR A 235 7.80 -0.29 -14.66
N GLY A 236 6.94 -0.39 -15.65
CA GLY A 236 7.13 -1.20 -16.85
C GLY A 236 7.29 -0.28 -18.06
N ILE A 237 8.39 -0.42 -18.80
CA ILE A 237 8.66 0.32 -20.04
C ILE A 237 8.76 -0.70 -21.17
N PHE A 238 8.10 -0.42 -22.30
CA PHE A 238 8.01 -1.36 -23.41
C PHE A 238 8.58 -0.75 -24.68
N ARG A 239 9.43 -1.48 -25.40
CA ARG A 239 9.95 -1.10 -26.68
C ARG A 239 9.77 -2.25 -27.68
N ASN A 240 9.03 -2.01 -28.77
CA ASN A 240 8.89 -2.97 -29.85
C ASN A 240 10.13 -2.89 -30.76
N LEU A 241 10.76 -4.03 -31.02
CA LEU A 241 11.98 -4.09 -31.82
C LEU A 241 11.71 -4.13 -33.34
N ASP A 242 10.46 -4.38 -33.72
CA ASP A 242 10.01 -4.46 -35.12
C ASP A 242 9.44 -3.12 -35.62
N LEU A 243 9.39 -2.08 -34.74
CA LEU A 243 8.92 -0.74 -35.08
C LEU A 243 10.06 0.29 -34.96
N PRO A 244 10.07 1.35 -35.80
CA PRO A 244 11.00 2.45 -35.63
C PRO A 244 10.72 3.21 -34.32
N GLU A 245 11.76 3.83 -33.75
CA GLU A 245 11.68 4.51 -32.44
C GLU A 245 10.68 5.66 -32.45
N GLU A 246 10.61 6.40 -33.54
CA GLU A 246 9.69 7.53 -33.73
C GLU A 246 8.23 7.12 -33.68
N ALA A 247 7.90 5.90 -34.10
CA ALA A 247 6.56 5.33 -34.02
C ALA A 247 6.14 4.93 -32.61
N GLN A 248 7.05 4.99 -31.64
CA GLN A 248 6.84 4.60 -30.24
C GLN A 248 6.98 5.80 -29.27
N SER A 249 6.75 7.01 -29.74
CA SER A 249 6.80 8.23 -28.93
C SER A 249 5.38 8.76 -28.66
N PRO A 250 4.99 8.98 -27.37
CA PRO A 250 5.77 8.67 -26.16
C PRO A 250 5.92 7.16 -25.96
N GLN A 251 7.05 6.75 -25.37
CA GLN A 251 7.32 5.34 -25.11
C GLN A 251 6.23 4.73 -24.21
N PRO A 252 5.63 3.61 -24.59
CA PRO A 252 4.58 2.97 -23.79
C PRO A 252 5.11 2.55 -22.41
N MET A 253 4.36 2.95 -21.36
CA MET A 253 4.74 2.76 -19.99
C MET A 253 3.53 2.40 -19.13
N VAL A 254 3.75 1.52 -18.17
CA VAL A 254 2.86 1.26 -17.04
C VAL A 254 3.57 1.65 -15.75
N ARG A 255 2.88 2.36 -14.88
CA ARG A 255 3.32 2.60 -13.50
C ARG A 255 2.31 2.04 -12.53
N VAL A 256 2.80 1.48 -11.44
CA VAL A 256 1.94 0.89 -10.42
C VAL A 256 2.36 1.42 -9.05
N ALA A 257 1.47 2.16 -8.40
CA ALA A 257 1.61 2.42 -6.97
C ALA A 257 1.14 1.17 -6.22
N GLN A 258 2.00 0.62 -5.41
CA GLN A 258 1.75 -0.54 -4.58
C GLN A 258 1.73 -0.08 -3.12
N LEU A 259 0.54 -0.07 -2.54
CA LEU A 259 0.25 0.59 -1.27
C LEU A 259 0.09 -0.49 -0.20
N VAL A 260 1.06 -0.53 0.69
CA VAL A 260 1.22 -1.55 1.73
C VAL A 260 0.77 -0.97 3.06
N THR A 261 -0.34 -1.47 3.60
CA THR A 261 -0.85 -1.04 4.90
C THR A 261 -0.97 -2.23 5.84
N PRO A 262 -0.11 -2.36 6.84
CA PRO A 262 -0.21 -3.43 7.81
C PRO A 262 -1.55 -3.35 8.57
N GLU A 263 -2.32 -4.44 8.59
CA GLU A 263 -3.49 -4.59 9.44
C GLU A 263 -3.10 -5.19 10.78
N SER A 264 -2.39 -6.31 10.71
CA SER A 264 -1.82 -7.03 11.88
C SER A 264 -0.41 -7.50 11.56
N ALA A 265 0.24 -8.22 12.47
CA ALA A 265 1.55 -8.82 12.22
C ALA A 265 1.57 -9.80 11.03
N VAL A 266 0.41 -10.39 10.70
CA VAL A 266 0.27 -11.45 9.71
C VAL A 266 -0.81 -11.19 8.66
N THR A 267 -1.36 -9.98 8.64
CA THR A 267 -2.34 -9.54 7.61
C THR A 267 -2.01 -8.14 7.13
N THR A 268 -2.21 -7.89 5.84
CA THR A 268 -1.88 -6.62 5.19
C THR A 268 -2.98 -6.23 4.20
N HIS A 269 -3.45 -4.99 4.29
CA HIS A 269 -4.22 -4.38 3.21
C HIS A 269 -3.26 -3.99 2.09
N TYR A 270 -3.59 -4.36 0.87
CA TYR A 270 -2.78 -4.11 -0.30
C TYR A 270 -3.63 -3.48 -1.41
N TRP A 271 -3.52 -2.15 -1.54
CA TRP A 271 -4.10 -1.44 -2.67
C TRP A 271 -3.08 -1.30 -3.79
N THR A 272 -3.58 -1.17 -4.98
CA THR A 272 -2.76 -0.92 -6.17
C THR A 272 -3.45 0.11 -7.06
N ALA A 273 -2.67 1.07 -7.58
CA ALA A 273 -3.13 1.93 -8.65
C ALA A 273 -2.24 1.70 -9.87
N GLN A 274 -2.83 1.11 -10.91
CA GLN A 274 -2.19 0.92 -12.21
C GLN A 274 -2.48 2.11 -13.11
N ALA A 275 -1.44 2.75 -13.60
CA ALA A 275 -1.51 3.84 -14.57
C ALA A 275 -0.80 3.45 -15.85
N ARG A 276 -1.35 3.86 -16.99
CA ARG A 276 -0.75 3.69 -18.31
C ARG A 276 -0.83 4.97 -19.14
N ASN A 277 0.18 5.22 -19.96
CA ASN A 277 0.25 6.39 -20.85
C ASN A 277 -0.11 6.05 -22.32
N PHE A 278 -0.66 4.89 -22.58
CA PHE A 278 -1.11 4.42 -23.89
C PHE A 278 -2.55 3.95 -23.83
N VAL A 279 -3.29 4.10 -24.93
CA VAL A 279 -4.72 3.71 -25.04
C VAL A 279 -5.52 4.23 -23.83
N THR A 280 -5.29 5.49 -23.46
CA THR A 280 -5.78 6.08 -22.20
C THR A 280 -7.30 6.29 -22.18
N ASN A 281 -7.91 6.44 -23.37
CA ASN A 281 -9.35 6.71 -23.51
C ASN A 281 -10.21 5.44 -23.61
N ASP A 282 -9.61 4.25 -23.47
CA ASP A 282 -10.32 2.97 -23.55
C ASP A 282 -10.53 2.41 -22.14
N ALA A 283 -11.79 2.46 -21.68
CA ALA A 283 -12.18 1.97 -20.37
C ALA A 283 -12.14 0.44 -20.29
N GLU A 284 -12.45 -0.29 -21.38
CA GLU A 284 -12.44 -1.76 -21.40
C GLU A 284 -11.01 -2.29 -21.28
N ILE A 285 -10.05 -1.65 -21.95
CA ILE A 285 -8.63 -1.94 -21.79
C ILE A 285 -8.19 -1.68 -20.33
N GLY A 286 -8.67 -0.59 -19.72
CA GLY A 286 -8.42 -0.32 -18.32
C GLY A 286 -8.89 -1.43 -17.40
N GLU A 287 -10.13 -1.87 -17.58
CA GLU A 287 -10.71 -2.97 -16.80
C GLU A 287 -10.01 -4.32 -17.04
N PHE A 288 -9.64 -4.60 -18.29
CA PHE A 288 -8.87 -5.79 -18.62
C PHE A 288 -7.52 -5.81 -17.90
N MET A 289 -6.77 -4.70 -17.97
CA MET A 289 -5.43 -4.63 -17.38
C MET A 289 -5.45 -4.70 -15.86
N ILE A 290 -6.38 -3.99 -15.18
CA ILE A 290 -6.43 -4.03 -13.71
C ILE A 290 -6.88 -5.41 -13.21
N LYS A 291 -7.84 -6.07 -13.88
CA LYS A 291 -8.26 -7.43 -13.54
C LYS A 291 -7.11 -8.42 -13.68
N ALA A 292 -6.36 -8.35 -14.79
CA ALA A 292 -5.21 -9.22 -15.03
C ALA A 292 -4.09 -8.96 -13.99
N GLN A 293 -3.87 -7.71 -13.58
CA GLN A 293 -2.90 -7.39 -12.54
C GLN A 293 -3.33 -7.92 -11.18
N VAL A 294 -4.60 -7.71 -10.78
CA VAL A 294 -5.11 -8.21 -9.50
C VAL A 294 -5.05 -9.73 -9.45
N GLU A 295 -5.29 -10.42 -10.57
CA GLU A 295 -5.15 -11.88 -10.64
C GLU A 295 -3.70 -12.33 -10.41
N ALA A 296 -2.73 -11.65 -11.03
CA ALA A 296 -1.32 -11.92 -10.78
C ALA A 296 -0.94 -11.66 -9.31
N PHE A 297 -1.44 -10.59 -8.70
CA PHE A 297 -1.16 -10.28 -7.30
C PHE A 297 -1.84 -11.23 -6.30
N ARG A 298 -2.86 -11.99 -6.73
CA ARG A 298 -3.38 -13.12 -5.95
C ARG A 298 -2.41 -14.28 -5.87
N GLU A 299 -1.56 -14.47 -6.89
CA GLU A 299 -0.47 -15.45 -6.85
C GLU A 299 0.55 -15.07 -5.76
N ASP A 300 0.91 -13.76 -5.66
CA ASP A 300 1.74 -13.25 -4.57
C ASP A 300 1.07 -13.44 -3.20
N ALA A 301 -0.20 -13.06 -3.08
CA ALA A 301 -0.96 -13.20 -1.84
C ALA A 301 -1.02 -14.67 -1.38
N PHE A 302 -1.19 -15.61 -2.31
CA PHE A 302 -1.13 -17.03 -2.02
C PHE A 302 0.25 -17.46 -1.51
N ALA A 303 1.33 -17.06 -2.20
CA ALA A 303 2.69 -17.40 -1.79
C ALA A 303 3.01 -16.84 -0.40
N LEU A 304 2.65 -15.59 -0.12
CA LEU A 304 2.86 -14.94 1.18
C LEU A 304 2.05 -15.60 2.30
N GLN A 305 0.83 -16.05 2.01
CA GLN A 305 0.04 -16.83 2.97
C GLN A 305 0.74 -18.15 3.28
N GLN A 306 1.20 -18.91 2.28
CA GLN A 306 1.88 -20.18 2.48
C GLN A 306 3.20 -20.01 3.26
N ILE A 307 3.97 -18.96 2.98
CA ILE A 307 5.18 -18.61 3.73
C ILE A 307 4.82 -18.35 5.21
N THR A 308 3.80 -17.53 5.47
CA THR A 308 3.36 -17.18 6.82
C THR A 308 2.90 -18.43 7.61
N GLU A 309 2.15 -19.33 6.98
CA GLU A 309 1.69 -20.59 7.57
C GLU A 309 2.87 -21.51 7.88
N MET A 310 3.84 -21.66 6.96
CA MET A 310 5.02 -22.49 7.17
C MET A 310 5.94 -21.95 8.26
N GLN A 311 6.14 -20.63 8.32
CA GLN A 311 6.92 -20.01 9.39
C GLN A 311 6.29 -20.25 10.77
N ALA A 312 4.94 -20.13 10.87
CA ALA A 312 4.23 -20.42 12.13
C ALA A 312 4.40 -21.88 12.57
N LEU A 313 4.35 -22.83 11.63
CA LEU A 313 4.57 -24.25 11.90
C LEU A 313 6.00 -24.56 12.31
N SER A 314 6.97 -23.92 11.66
CA SER A 314 8.41 -24.18 11.85
C SER A 314 9.05 -23.36 12.97
N ALA A 315 8.31 -22.50 13.64
CA ALA A 315 8.83 -21.59 14.67
C ALA A 315 9.52 -22.35 15.82
N ALA A 316 9.04 -23.55 16.15
CA ALA A 316 9.62 -24.41 17.19
C ALA A 316 10.92 -25.12 16.75
N ASP A 317 11.18 -25.26 15.45
CA ASP A 317 12.29 -26.02 14.90
C ASP A 317 13.59 -25.19 14.82
N GLY A 318 13.50 -23.88 15.07
CA GLY A 318 14.64 -22.95 14.99
C GLY A 318 15.22 -22.79 13.58
N LEU A 319 14.48 -23.21 12.56
CA LEU A 319 14.90 -23.06 11.16
C LEU A 319 14.96 -21.58 10.78
N ARG A 320 16.02 -21.23 10.04
CA ARG A 320 16.23 -19.88 9.52
C ARG A 320 16.25 -19.89 8.00
N GLU A 321 15.62 -18.90 7.42
CA GLU A 321 15.71 -18.65 5.98
C GLU A 321 17.14 -18.26 5.59
N VAL A 322 17.56 -18.66 4.40
CA VAL A 322 18.88 -18.37 3.84
C VAL A 322 18.72 -17.44 2.67
N SER A 323 19.26 -16.23 2.79
CA SER A 323 19.26 -15.27 1.69
C SER A 323 20.24 -15.65 0.60
N ILE A 324 19.85 -15.43 -0.65
CA ILE A 324 20.67 -15.60 -1.84
C ILE A 324 21.08 -14.23 -2.42
N PRO A 325 22.05 -14.14 -3.35
CA PRO A 325 22.52 -12.84 -3.85
C PRO A 325 21.45 -11.91 -4.44
N THR A 326 20.38 -12.47 -5.00
CA THR A 326 19.25 -11.69 -5.56
C THR A 326 18.43 -11.01 -4.49
N ASP A 327 18.49 -11.44 -3.23
CA ASP A 327 17.70 -10.89 -2.12
C ASP A 327 18.29 -9.59 -1.54
N LYS A 328 19.41 -9.10 -2.07
CA LYS A 328 20.14 -7.95 -1.50
C LYS A 328 19.23 -6.74 -1.24
N ALA A 329 18.36 -6.40 -2.18
CA ALA A 329 17.46 -5.26 -2.02
C ALA A 329 16.42 -5.50 -0.90
N GLY A 330 15.82 -6.68 -0.84
CA GLY A 330 14.90 -7.11 0.21
C GLY A 330 15.55 -7.08 1.60
N VAL A 331 16.77 -7.63 1.72
CA VAL A 331 17.56 -7.60 2.97
C VAL A 331 17.83 -6.16 3.43
N LEU A 332 18.20 -5.26 2.52
CA LEU A 332 18.45 -3.86 2.85
C LEU A 332 17.16 -3.15 3.27
N MET A 333 16.05 -3.43 2.61
CA MET A 333 14.73 -2.91 2.97
C MET A 333 14.32 -3.39 4.37
N ARG A 334 14.45 -4.69 4.69
CA ARG A 334 14.15 -5.24 6.03
C ARG A 334 15.01 -4.57 7.12
N ARG A 335 16.28 -4.29 6.85
CA ARG A 335 17.16 -3.53 7.77
C ARG A 335 16.69 -2.10 7.95
N ARG A 336 16.19 -1.46 6.89
CA ARG A 336 15.63 -0.10 6.96
C ARG A 336 14.37 -0.07 7.80
N LEU A 337 13.43 -0.99 7.58
CA LEU A 337 12.20 -1.09 8.38
C LEU A 337 12.54 -1.31 9.88
N LYS A 338 13.49 -2.22 10.17
CA LYS A 338 13.94 -2.45 11.56
C LYS A 338 14.51 -1.19 12.19
N LYS A 339 15.39 -0.48 11.47
CA LYS A 339 15.97 0.78 11.94
C LYS A 339 14.90 1.84 12.24
N LEU A 340 13.89 1.98 11.37
CA LEU A 340 12.78 2.93 11.60
C LEU A 340 11.98 2.56 12.85
N ALA A 341 11.63 1.27 13.00
CA ALA A 341 10.91 0.79 14.18
C ALA A 341 11.70 1.02 15.48
N ASP A 342 13.02 0.76 15.49
CA ASP A 342 13.88 0.96 16.66
C ASP A 342 14.02 2.44 17.04
N LEU A 343 14.13 3.32 16.05
CA LEU A 343 14.17 4.77 16.29
C LEU A 343 12.88 5.26 16.96
N GLU A 344 11.71 4.78 16.52
CA GLU A 344 10.43 5.14 17.15
C GLU A 344 10.32 4.66 18.59
N GLN A 345 10.78 3.44 18.89
CA GLN A 345 10.80 2.92 20.26
C GLN A 345 11.71 3.75 21.18
N THR A 346 12.88 4.16 20.67
CA THR A 346 13.81 5.00 21.44
C THR A 346 13.18 6.36 21.76
N MET A 347 12.49 6.97 20.81
CA MET A 347 11.81 8.26 21.01
C MET A 347 10.66 8.18 22.02
N GLN A 348 9.91 7.08 22.04
CA GLN A 348 8.83 6.86 23.01
C GLN A 348 9.35 6.60 24.43
N GLY A 349 10.53 5.99 24.58
CA GLY A 349 11.17 5.73 25.88
C GLY A 349 11.77 6.98 26.54
N THR A 350 12.01 8.06 25.81
CA THR A 350 12.55 9.33 26.34
C THR A 350 11.46 10.32 26.77
N ASP A 351 10.20 10.08 26.41
CA ASP A 351 9.06 10.94 26.78
C ASP A 351 8.28 10.42 28.03
N ASN A 352 8.72 9.32 28.66
CA ASN A 352 8.24 8.80 29.94
C ASN A 352 9.25 9.08 31.05
#